data_dc2f0d62fd209006dedd7262d023a4ab
#
_entry.id   dc2f0d62fd209006dedd7262d023a4ab
#
_cell.length_a   1.000
_cell.length_b   1.000
_cell.length_c   1.000
_cell.angle_alpha   90.00
_cell.angle_beta   90.00
_cell.angle_gamma   90.00
#
_symmetry.space_group_name_H-M   'P 1'
#
loop_
_entity.id
_entity.type
_entity.pdbx_description
1 polymer ?
#
loop_
_entity_poly.entity_id
_entity_poly.type
_entity_poly.pdbx_seq_one_letter_code
_entity_poly.pdbx_strand_id
1 'polypeptide(L)'
;MENSAIFWWTTLWMLFWGVVGSAVTRRVYLHKDLDTSNSVLVGSLVGAAFGPFGLIPLWKKSPEISRNLILYPSLLAVAILMAAFALADPENNCVSSLSFVSSQIMNGLIIGIIYGLMALGLTLIYSILGLVSFAHGEFYMIGGMIVYYSTMVWFPGLPPVMGVLVACFLTFIFGAIFERLFLTPLYDGRIDRPVEYGILITFGLAFTMQYFVQAIGGANPVKARRFFDFPRIRLPDAADPWLIKTSRGNMELFDTISISNPRFVAAVISILVLFALLYFLYRTWTGKALRAVSQDREAATIAGINPHKMNMLAFALGGMIAALSGATLVQAFSWLPQVGAIPAMRSFVIVVLGGLGSLPGAFIGRSEER
;
A
#
# COMPACT_ATOMS: atom_id res chain seq x y z
N MET A 1 -30.92 -19.20 -14.23
CA MET A 1 -29.70 -18.37 -14.02
C MET A 1 -29.08 -18.60 -12.65
N GLU A 2 -29.79 -19.11 -11.66
CA GLU A 2 -29.29 -19.42 -10.30
C GLU A 2 -28.15 -20.46 -10.26
N ASN A 3 -28.22 -21.48 -11.08
CA ASN A 3 -27.19 -22.55 -11.09
C ASN A 3 -25.83 -22.11 -11.65
N SER A 4 -25.77 -21.02 -12.41
CA SER A 4 -24.51 -20.58 -13.03
C SER A 4 -23.58 -19.89 -12.04
N ALA A 5 -24.10 -19.09 -11.11
CA ALA A 5 -23.29 -18.39 -10.12
C ALA A 5 -22.65 -19.37 -9.13
N ILE A 6 -23.44 -20.36 -8.63
CA ILE A 6 -22.96 -21.40 -7.73
C ILE A 6 -21.89 -22.24 -8.43
N PHE A 7 -22.11 -22.59 -9.71
CA PHE A 7 -21.14 -23.33 -10.51
C PHE A 7 -19.81 -22.59 -10.65
N TRP A 8 -19.82 -21.29 -10.96
CA TRP A 8 -18.59 -20.49 -11.09
C TRP A 8 -17.88 -20.33 -9.74
N TRP A 9 -18.60 -20.14 -8.64
CA TRP A 9 -18.01 -20.02 -7.32
C TRP A 9 -17.38 -21.32 -6.83
N THR A 10 -18.04 -22.45 -7.03
CA THR A 10 -17.48 -23.77 -6.71
C THR A 10 -16.26 -24.08 -7.55
N THR A 11 -16.27 -23.72 -8.82
CA THR A 11 -15.14 -23.91 -9.73
C THR A 11 -13.93 -23.05 -9.30
N LEU A 12 -14.14 -21.77 -8.98
CA LEU A 12 -13.09 -20.88 -8.48
C LEU A 12 -12.54 -21.36 -7.13
N TRP A 13 -13.40 -21.85 -6.23
CA TRP A 13 -13.01 -22.45 -4.96
C TRP A 13 -12.09 -23.66 -5.20
N MET A 14 -12.51 -24.59 -6.04
CA MET A 14 -11.72 -25.79 -6.35
C MET A 14 -10.39 -25.44 -6.99
N LEU A 15 -10.36 -24.52 -7.95
CA LEU A 15 -9.13 -24.08 -8.61
C LEU A 15 -8.17 -23.41 -7.60
N PHE A 16 -8.65 -22.50 -6.80
CA PHE A 16 -7.84 -21.80 -5.81
C PHE A 16 -7.21 -22.76 -4.80
N TRP A 17 -8.02 -23.60 -4.15
CA TRP A 17 -7.52 -24.56 -3.16
C TRP A 17 -6.74 -25.70 -3.78
N GLY A 18 -6.99 -26.04 -5.02
CA GLY A 18 -6.17 -26.97 -5.79
C GLY A 18 -4.75 -26.45 -5.99
N VAL A 19 -4.59 -25.18 -6.39
CA VAL A 19 -3.28 -24.53 -6.56
C VAL A 19 -2.56 -24.39 -5.22
N VAL A 20 -3.24 -23.93 -4.18
CA VAL A 20 -2.68 -23.80 -2.84
C VAL A 20 -2.27 -25.17 -2.29
N GLY A 21 -3.12 -26.19 -2.43
CA GLY A 21 -2.85 -27.55 -2.02
C GLY A 21 -1.62 -28.14 -2.71
N SER A 22 -1.47 -27.94 -4.02
CA SER A 22 -0.31 -28.39 -4.77
C SER A 22 0.99 -27.74 -4.28
N ALA A 23 0.97 -26.43 -4.03
CA ALA A 23 2.12 -25.68 -3.57
C ALA A 23 2.57 -26.10 -2.14
N VAL A 24 1.60 -26.26 -1.23
CA VAL A 24 1.85 -26.70 0.16
C VAL A 24 2.40 -28.12 0.19
N THR A 25 1.76 -29.04 -0.54
CA THR A 25 2.19 -30.46 -0.54
C THR A 25 3.56 -30.62 -1.17
N ARG A 26 3.86 -29.92 -2.26
CA ARG A 26 5.18 -29.93 -2.88
C ARG A 26 6.27 -29.47 -1.91
N ARG A 27 6.04 -28.40 -1.12
CA ARG A 27 6.98 -27.92 -0.10
C ARG A 27 7.20 -28.95 1.00
N VAL A 28 6.14 -29.59 1.48
CA VAL A 28 6.24 -30.64 2.52
C VAL A 28 7.05 -31.85 2.02
N TYR A 29 6.85 -32.26 0.79
CA TYR A 29 7.58 -33.40 0.19
C TYR A 29 9.06 -33.06 -0.03
N LEU A 30 9.38 -31.84 -0.52
CA LEU A 30 10.76 -31.38 -0.68
C LEU A 30 11.50 -31.32 0.66
N HIS A 31 10.84 -30.92 1.73
CA HIS A 31 11.45 -30.82 3.07
C HIS A 31 11.70 -32.20 3.71
N LYS A 32 11.02 -33.24 3.25
CA LYS A 32 11.15 -34.61 3.75
C LYS A 32 11.94 -35.54 2.84
N ASP A 33 12.58 -35.01 1.80
CA ASP A 33 13.25 -35.79 0.76
C ASP A 33 12.40 -36.93 0.16
N LEU A 34 11.09 -36.70 0.09
CA LEU A 34 10.15 -37.64 -0.50
C LEU A 34 10.03 -37.40 -2.00
N ASP A 35 9.67 -38.45 -2.75
CA ASP A 35 9.43 -38.34 -4.18
C ASP A 35 8.32 -37.34 -4.49
N THR A 36 8.68 -36.29 -5.23
CA THR A 36 7.80 -35.16 -5.56
C THR A 36 6.89 -35.42 -6.76
N SER A 37 7.04 -36.54 -7.45
CA SER A 37 6.31 -36.80 -8.70
C SER A 37 4.79 -36.75 -8.56
N ASN A 38 4.26 -37.27 -7.45
CA ASN A 38 2.83 -37.29 -7.18
C ASN A 38 2.35 -36.19 -6.20
N SER A 39 3.27 -35.40 -5.63
CA SER A 39 2.94 -34.40 -4.60
C SER A 39 2.00 -33.33 -5.09
N VAL A 40 2.18 -32.87 -6.31
CA VAL A 40 1.35 -31.82 -6.95
C VAL A 40 -0.06 -32.35 -7.19
N LEU A 41 -0.19 -33.58 -7.69
CA LEU A 41 -1.50 -34.20 -7.96
C LEU A 41 -2.29 -34.45 -6.69
N VAL A 42 -1.67 -35.03 -5.67
CA VAL A 42 -2.29 -35.27 -4.36
C VAL A 42 -2.69 -33.96 -3.70
N GLY A 43 -1.82 -32.96 -3.71
CA GLY A 43 -2.09 -31.66 -3.12
C GLY A 43 -3.21 -30.91 -3.83
N SER A 44 -3.27 -30.97 -5.17
CA SER A 44 -4.34 -30.32 -5.93
C SER A 44 -5.70 -30.98 -5.68
N LEU A 45 -5.76 -32.32 -5.65
CA LEU A 45 -7.00 -33.04 -5.41
C LEU A 45 -7.51 -32.84 -3.97
N VAL A 46 -6.62 -32.92 -2.99
CA VAL A 46 -7.00 -32.73 -1.58
C VAL A 46 -7.41 -31.27 -1.31
N GLY A 47 -6.69 -30.30 -1.89
CA GLY A 47 -7.03 -28.89 -1.78
C GLY A 47 -8.36 -28.57 -2.46
N ALA A 48 -8.59 -29.06 -3.66
CA ALA A 48 -9.84 -28.83 -4.40
C ALA A 48 -11.06 -29.47 -3.70
N ALA A 49 -10.92 -30.69 -3.17
CA ALA A 49 -12.03 -31.42 -2.55
C ALA A 49 -12.37 -30.93 -1.14
N PHE A 50 -11.35 -30.68 -0.31
CA PHE A 50 -11.53 -30.37 1.11
C PHE A 50 -11.16 -28.94 1.49
N GLY A 51 -10.71 -28.13 0.53
CA GLY A 51 -10.30 -26.75 0.79
C GLY A 51 -9.19 -26.64 1.85
N PRO A 52 -9.28 -25.66 2.77
CA PRO A 52 -8.29 -25.48 3.81
C PRO A 52 -8.23 -26.64 4.81
N PHE A 53 -9.33 -27.38 5.00
CA PHE A 53 -9.41 -28.48 5.96
C PHE A 53 -8.56 -29.69 5.52
N GLY A 54 -8.45 -29.94 4.23
CA GLY A 54 -7.60 -31.01 3.69
C GLY A 54 -6.11 -30.78 3.93
N LEU A 55 -5.68 -29.56 4.16
CA LEU A 55 -4.29 -29.20 4.38
C LEU A 55 -3.88 -29.28 5.86
N ILE A 56 -4.81 -29.36 6.81
CA ILE A 56 -4.54 -29.43 8.26
C ILE A 56 -3.61 -30.59 8.66
N PRO A 57 -3.76 -31.84 8.13
CA PRO A 57 -2.86 -32.93 8.47
C PRO A 57 -1.43 -32.75 7.99
N LEU A 58 -1.27 -32.13 6.81
CA LEU A 58 0.03 -31.79 6.21
C LEU A 58 0.70 -30.69 7.04
N TRP A 59 -0.05 -29.84 7.60
CA TRP A 59 0.31 -28.71 8.41
C TRP A 59 0.99 -29.08 9.72
N LYS A 60 0.39 -30.02 10.46
CA LYS A 60 0.96 -30.53 11.73
C LYS A 60 2.32 -31.22 11.56
N LYS A 61 2.67 -31.64 10.34
CA LYS A 61 3.89 -32.39 10.05
C LYS A 61 5.07 -31.55 9.57
N SER A 62 4.88 -30.23 9.37
CA SER A 62 5.94 -29.36 8.85
C SER A 62 6.10 -28.08 9.69
N PRO A 63 7.18 -27.98 10.49
CA PRO A 63 7.44 -26.82 11.35
C PRO A 63 7.73 -25.53 10.57
N GLU A 64 8.17 -25.60 9.31
CA GLU A 64 8.42 -24.42 8.49
C GLU A 64 7.13 -23.75 7.97
N ILE A 65 6.09 -24.55 7.70
CA ILE A 65 4.78 -24.01 7.30
C ILE A 65 4.12 -23.29 8.50
N SER A 66 4.38 -23.76 9.74
CA SER A 66 3.89 -23.10 10.95
C SER A 66 4.58 -21.77 11.25
N ARG A 67 5.78 -21.51 10.69
CA ARG A 67 6.47 -20.23 10.81
C ARG A 67 5.95 -19.15 9.85
N ASN A 68 5.30 -19.50 8.75
CA ASN A 68 4.67 -18.53 7.86
C ASN A 68 3.33 -18.07 8.44
N LEU A 69 3.39 -17.25 9.49
CA LEU A 69 2.25 -16.62 10.17
C LEU A 69 1.35 -15.81 9.22
N ILE A 70 1.85 -15.48 8.05
CA ILE A 70 1.15 -14.70 7.02
C ILE A 70 0.24 -15.58 6.16
N LEU A 71 0.66 -16.80 5.86
CA LEU A 71 -0.10 -17.69 4.99
C LEU A 71 -1.45 -18.10 5.62
N TYR A 72 -1.50 -18.26 6.95
CA TYR A 72 -2.71 -18.65 7.68
C TYR A 72 -3.78 -17.56 7.71
N PRO A 73 -3.47 -16.31 8.12
CA PRO A 73 -4.45 -15.24 8.09
C PRO A 73 -4.93 -14.94 6.68
N SER A 74 -4.05 -15.03 5.66
CA SER A 74 -4.45 -14.80 4.27
C SER A 74 -5.37 -15.91 3.76
N LEU A 75 -5.08 -17.18 4.05
CA LEU A 75 -5.95 -18.30 3.72
C LEU A 75 -7.29 -18.24 4.48
N LEU A 76 -7.25 -17.86 5.76
CA LEU A 76 -8.44 -17.67 6.57
C LEU A 76 -9.28 -16.50 6.03
N ALA A 77 -8.64 -15.38 5.69
CA ALA A 77 -9.31 -14.22 5.10
C ALA A 77 -9.97 -14.56 3.76
N VAL A 78 -9.29 -15.32 2.88
CA VAL A 78 -9.86 -15.79 1.62
C VAL A 78 -11.00 -16.77 1.89
N ALA A 79 -10.87 -17.69 2.85
CA ALA A 79 -11.94 -18.62 3.22
C ALA A 79 -13.17 -17.90 3.77
N ILE A 80 -12.97 -16.88 4.62
CA ILE A 80 -14.07 -16.03 5.15
C ILE A 80 -14.72 -15.24 4.02
N LEU A 81 -13.93 -14.65 3.11
CA LEU A 81 -14.44 -13.95 1.94
C LEU A 81 -15.28 -14.88 1.05
N MET A 82 -14.77 -16.07 0.76
CA MET A 82 -15.50 -17.06 -0.05
C MET A 82 -16.78 -17.54 0.64
N ALA A 83 -16.74 -17.77 1.96
CA ALA A 83 -17.93 -18.13 2.74
C ALA A 83 -18.94 -16.97 2.76
N ALA A 84 -18.51 -15.74 2.93
CA ALA A 84 -19.37 -14.57 2.89
C ALA A 84 -20.07 -14.40 1.53
N PHE A 85 -19.33 -14.65 0.44
CA PHE A 85 -19.92 -14.66 -0.91
C PHE A 85 -20.87 -15.82 -1.14
N ALA A 86 -20.57 -17.01 -0.61
CA ALA A 86 -21.44 -18.19 -0.75
C ALA A 86 -22.75 -18.07 0.06
N LEU A 87 -22.72 -17.32 1.17
CA LEU A 87 -23.86 -17.03 2.03
C LEU A 87 -24.62 -15.76 1.63
N ALA A 88 -24.08 -14.99 0.68
CA ALA A 88 -24.74 -13.77 0.21
C ALA A 88 -26.02 -14.12 -0.56
N ASP A 89 -27.08 -13.36 -0.30
CA ASP A 89 -28.37 -13.51 -0.97
C ASP A 89 -28.20 -13.43 -2.50
N PRO A 90 -28.64 -14.43 -3.27
CA PRO A 90 -28.54 -14.44 -4.73
C PRO A 90 -29.31 -13.29 -5.40
N GLU A 91 -30.29 -12.69 -4.74
CA GLU A 91 -30.97 -11.48 -5.23
C GLU A 91 -30.12 -10.20 -5.07
N ASN A 92 -29.00 -10.28 -4.36
CA ASN A 92 -28.14 -9.13 -4.17
C ASN A 92 -27.36 -8.84 -5.47
N ASN A 93 -27.75 -7.77 -6.16
CA ASN A 93 -27.09 -7.30 -7.41
C ASN A 93 -25.58 -7.09 -7.27
N CYS A 94 -25.06 -6.91 -6.06
CA CYS A 94 -23.63 -6.78 -5.81
C CYS A 94 -22.85 -8.09 -6.05
N VAL A 95 -23.48 -9.24 -5.89
CA VAL A 95 -22.85 -10.57 -6.06
C VAL A 95 -23.16 -11.16 -7.43
N SER A 96 -24.36 -10.93 -7.95
CA SER A 96 -24.82 -11.46 -9.24
C SER A 96 -24.22 -10.74 -10.46
N SER A 97 -23.76 -9.50 -10.29
CA SER A 97 -23.20 -8.68 -11.37
C SER A 97 -21.69 -8.81 -11.47
N LEU A 98 -21.20 -9.53 -12.50
CA LEU A 98 -19.78 -9.65 -12.82
C LEU A 98 -19.12 -8.26 -13.03
N SER A 99 -19.86 -7.33 -13.61
CA SER A 99 -19.42 -5.94 -13.84
C SER A 99 -19.16 -5.21 -12.51
N PHE A 100 -20.01 -5.41 -11.52
CA PHE A 100 -19.82 -4.80 -10.20
C PHE A 100 -18.58 -5.39 -9.48
N VAL A 101 -18.47 -6.72 -9.45
CA VAL A 101 -17.35 -7.41 -8.79
C VAL A 101 -16.01 -7.03 -9.43
N SER A 102 -15.93 -7.04 -10.76
CA SER A 102 -14.71 -6.67 -11.47
C SER A 102 -14.33 -5.20 -11.25
N SER A 103 -15.31 -4.29 -11.20
CA SER A 103 -15.09 -2.88 -10.89
C SER A 103 -14.57 -2.68 -9.46
N GLN A 104 -15.08 -3.45 -8.48
CA GLN A 104 -14.62 -3.38 -7.09
C GLN A 104 -13.20 -3.93 -6.93
N ILE A 105 -12.87 -5.04 -7.60
CA ILE A 105 -11.50 -5.59 -7.59
C ILE A 105 -10.52 -4.58 -8.18
N MET A 106 -10.85 -3.96 -9.31
CA MET A 106 -10.00 -2.96 -9.94
C MET A 106 -9.84 -1.71 -9.08
N ASN A 107 -10.91 -1.19 -8.49
CA ASN A 107 -10.85 -0.07 -7.55
C ASN A 107 -10.02 -0.41 -6.30
N GLY A 108 -10.14 -1.63 -5.78
CA GLY A 108 -9.35 -2.12 -4.66
C GLY A 108 -7.86 -2.19 -5.00
N LEU A 109 -7.51 -2.70 -6.18
CA LEU A 109 -6.13 -2.77 -6.67
C LEU A 109 -5.52 -1.37 -6.82
N ILE A 110 -6.25 -0.43 -7.39
CA ILE A 110 -5.85 0.97 -7.56
C ILE A 110 -5.54 1.62 -6.21
N ILE A 111 -6.43 1.48 -5.24
CA ILE A 111 -6.24 2.03 -3.90
C ILE A 111 -5.10 1.30 -3.18
N GLY A 112 -4.97 -0.01 -3.38
CA GLY A 112 -3.87 -0.82 -2.85
C GLY A 112 -2.49 -0.34 -3.31
N ILE A 113 -2.33 0.02 -4.59
CA ILE A 113 -1.10 0.60 -5.13
C ILE A 113 -0.72 1.90 -4.41
N ILE A 114 -1.68 2.76 -4.15
CA ILE A 114 -1.44 4.06 -3.50
C ILE A 114 -1.06 3.87 -2.03
N TYR A 115 -1.74 2.97 -1.31
CA TYR A 115 -1.36 2.64 0.06
C TYR A 115 -0.06 1.86 0.13
N GLY A 116 0.26 1.04 -0.88
CA GLY A 116 1.56 0.41 -1.04
C GLY A 116 2.69 1.43 -1.17
N LEU A 117 2.49 2.51 -1.94
CA LEU A 117 3.45 3.61 -2.01
C LEU A 117 3.64 4.30 -0.65
N MET A 118 2.55 4.56 0.06
CA MET A 118 2.62 5.13 1.42
C MET A 118 3.37 4.18 2.38
N ALA A 119 3.11 2.87 2.31
CA ALA A 119 3.79 1.86 3.10
C ALA A 119 5.30 1.82 2.82
N LEU A 120 5.72 2.02 1.56
CA LEU A 120 7.15 2.13 1.22
C LEU A 120 7.83 3.32 1.91
N GLY A 121 7.14 4.46 2.00
CA GLY A 121 7.64 5.61 2.76
C GLY A 121 7.87 5.27 4.23
N LEU A 122 6.93 4.56 4.84
CA LEU A 122 7.05 4.10 6.23
C LEU A 122 8.18 3.06 6.40
N THR A 123 8.30 2.13 5.46
CA THR A 123 9.39 1.14 5.44
C THR A 123 10.76 1.80 5.33
N LEU A 124 10.88 2.86 4.50
CA LEU A 124 12.12 3.61 4.36
C LEU A 124 12.53 4.28 5.68
N ILE A 125 11.58 4.90 6.38
CA ILE A 125 11.82 5.47 7.70
C ILE A 125 12.25 4.37 8.67
N TYR A 126 11.50 3.27 8.76
CA TYR A 126 11.79 2.19 9.69
C TYR A 126 13.14 1.52 9.44
N SER A 127 13.48 1.24 8.18
CA SER A 127 14.73 0.54 7.84
C SER A 127 15.99 1.31 8.22
N ILE A 128 15.93 2.64 8.30
CA ILE A 128 17.09 3.50 8.54
C ILE A 128 17.11 4.04 9.97
N LEU A 129 15.96 4.46 10.48
CA LEU A 129 15.85 5.03 11.81
C LEU A 129 15.58 3.98 12.91
N GLY A 130 15.07 2.79 12.55
CA GLY A 130 14.72 1.74 13.51
C GLY A 130 13.48 2.08 14.35
N LEU A 131 12.70 3.08 13.96
CA LEU A 131 11.49 3.51 14.67
C LEU A 131 10.28 3.60 13.73
N VAL A 132 9.11 3.31 14.30
CA VAL A 132 7.83 3.49 13.60
C VAL A 132 7.34 4.92 13.81
N SER A 133 7.16 5.66 12.73
CA SER A 133 6.65 7.03 12.78
C SER A 133 5.12 7.04 12.79
N PHE A 134 4.52 7.48 13.90
CA PHE A 134 3.07 7.67 14.01
C PHE A 134 2.57 8.90 13.27
N ALA A 135 3.45 9.86 12.97
CA ALA A 135 3.10 11.04 12.16
C ALA A 135 2.91 10.74 10.67
N HIS A 136 3.17 9.50 10.23
CA HIS A 136 3.16 9.14 8.80
C HIS A 136 1.80 9.39 8.12
N GLY A 137 0.70 9.14 8.83
CA GLY A 137 -0.65 9.45 8.35
C GLY A 137 -0.93 10.93 8.21
N GLU A 138 -0.33 11.73 9.08
CA GLU A 138 -0.52 13.18 9.04
C GLU A 138 0.27 13.83 7.90
N PHE A 139 1.41 13.26 7.49
CA PHE A 139 2.07 13.66 6.24
C PHE A 139 1.16 13.42 5.04
N TYR A 140 0.46 12.28 5.00
CA TYR A 140 -0.54 12.01 3.96
C TYR A 140 -1.68 13.06 3.99
N MET A 141 -2.21 13.38 5.15
CA MET A 141 -3.26 14.39 5.33
C MET A 141 -2.79 15.77 4.86
N ILE A 142 -1.60 16.22 5.31
CA ILE A 142 -1.03 17.53 4.94
C ILE A 142 -0.75 17.60 3.44
N GLY A 143 -0.27 16.52 2.81
CA GLY A 143 -0.04 16.49 1.38
C GLY A 143 -1.30 16.88 0.58
N GLY A 144 -2.44 16.29 0.92
CA GLY A 144 -3.72 16.65 0.30
C GLY A 144 -4.18 18.07 0.63
N MET A 145 -3.99 18.53 1.88
CA MET A 145 -4.34 19.91 2.26
C MET A 145 -3.50 20.95 1.50
N ILE A 146 -2.19 20.73 1.37
CA ILE A 146 -1.33 21.66 0.60
C ILE A 146 -1.80 21.75 -0.85
N VAL A 147 -2.18 20.64 -1.49
CA VAL A 147 -2.72 20.68 -2.86
C VAL A 147 -4.01 21.49 -2.90
N TYR A 148 -4.91 21.28 -1.94
CA TYR A 148 -6.15 22.07 -1.88
C TYR A 148 -5.85 23.56 -1.71
N TYR A 149 -5.06 23.95 -0.71
CA TYR A 149 -4.78 25.36 -0.45
C TYR A 149 -4.00 26.01 -1.58
N SER A 150 -3.00 25.34 -2.16
CA SER A 150 -2.19 25.89 -3.24
C SER A 150 -2.98 26.11 -4.52
N THR A 151 -3.95 25.25 -4.85
CA THR A 151 -4.68 25.30 -6.11
C THR A 151 -6.04 26.02 -6.05
N MET A 152 -6.65 26.06 -4.86
CA MET A 152 -8.01 26.60 -4.71
C MET A 152 -8.05 27.92 -3.93
N VAL A 153 -7.08 28.16 -3.01
CA VAL A 153 -7.11 29.30 -2.11
C VAL A 153 -6.01 30.30 -2.44
N TRP A 154 -4.74 29.87 -2.45
CA TRP A 154 -3.61 30.80 -2.61
C TRP A 154 -3.38 31.20 -4.07
N PHE A 155 -3.48 30.25 -4.99
CA PHE A 155 -3.28 30.47 -6.41
C PHE A 155 -4.38 29.81 -7.24
N PRO A 156 -5.59 30.42 -7.34
CA PRO A 156 -6.75 29.83 -8.03
C PRO A 156 -6.59 29.69 -9.54
N GLY A 157 -5.56 29.23 -10.05
CA GLY A 157 -5.23 29.03 -11.46
C GLY A 157 -4.07 28.09 -11.63
N LEU A 158 -3.46 27.69 -10.50
CA LEU A 158 -2.34 26.79 -10.50
C LEU A 158 -2.78 25.40 -11.00
N PRO A 159 -2.10 24.79 -11.96
CA PRO A 159 -2.37 23.42 -12.35
C PRO A 159 -2.24 22.48 -11.14
N PRO A 160 -3.16 21.54 -10.93
CA PRO A 160 -3.10 20.66 -9.76
C PRO A 160 -1.79 19.84 -9.64
N VAL A 161 -1.14 19.54 -10.77
CA VAL A 161 0.17 18.87 -10.79
C VAL A 161 1.24 19.72 -10.08
N MET A 162 1.21 21.04 -10.26
CA MET A 162 2.11 21.94 -9.54
C MET A 162 1.80 21.97 -8.04
N GLY A 163 0.52 21.85 -7.66
CA GLY A 163 0.13 21.70 -6.27
C GLY A 163 0.74 20.46 -5.61
N VAL A 164 0.82 19.34 -6.34
CA VAL A 164 1.49 18.12 -5.85
C VAL A 164 3.00 18.35 -5.68
N LEU A 165 3.65 19.02 -6.62
CA LEU A 165 5.09 19.33 -6.49
C LEU A 165 5.36 20.23 -5.29
N VAL A 166 4.50 21.24 -5.07
CA VAL A 166 4.57 22.11 -3.88
C VAL A 166 4.38 21.29 -2.59
N ALA A 167 3.41 20.38 -2.57
CA ALA A 167 3.18 19.50 -1.41
C ALA A 167 4.40 18.62 -1.13
N CYS A 168 4.99 18.00 -2.14
CA CYS A 168 6.20 17.19 -2.01
C CYS A 168 7.38 18.00 -1.49
N PHE A 169 7.60 19.20 -2.03
CA PHE A 169 8.71 20.06 -1.64
C PHE A 169 8.57 20.55 -0.18
N LEU A 170 7.39 21.06 0.19
CA LEU A 170 7.16 21.55 1.54
C LEU A 170 7.23 20.44 2.58
N THR A 171 6.65 19.27 2.31
CA THR A 171 6.69 18.14 3.25
C THR A 171 8.08 17.52 3.34
N PHE A 172 8.87 17.53 2.29
CA PHE A 172 10.28 17.12 2.32
C PHE A 172 11.10 18.02 3.24
N ILE A 173 10.99 19.34 3.08
CA ILE A 173 11.69 20.32 3.92
C ILE A 173 11.23 20.19 5.37
N PHE A 174 9.92 20.11 5.60
CA PHE A 174 9.36 19.96 6.93
C PHE A 174 9.86 18.68 7.62
N GLY A 175 9.86 17.55 6.91
CA GLY A 175 10.38 16.28 7.42
C GLY A 175 11.89 16.35 7.75
N ALA A 176 12.70 17.02 6.91
CA ALA A 176 14.12 17.20 7.13
C ALA A 176 14.39 18.07 8.38
N ILE A 177 13.65 19.17 8.52
CA ILE A 177 13.76 20.05 9.69
C ILE A 177 13.34 19.33 10.97
N PHE A 178 12.22 18.63 10.93
CA PHE A 178 11.70 17.88 12.07
C PHE A 178 12.68 16.81 12.54
N GLU A 179 13.20 16.01 11.64
CA GLU A 179 14.21 14.99 11.98
C GLU A 179 15.43 15.62 12.63
N ARG A 180 15.94 16.68 12.04
CA ARG A 180 17.15 17.35 12.56
C ARG A 180 16.97 17.95 13.95
N LEU A 181 15.80 18.51 14.24
CA LEU A 181 15.54 19.17 15.51
C LEU A 181 15.13 18.19 16.62
N PHE A 182 14.31 17.19 16.29
CA PHE A 182 13.67 16.36 17.30
C PHE A 182 14.15 14.90 17.30
N LEU A 183 14.58 14.34 16.17
CA LEU A 183 15.01 12.95 16.10
C LEU A 183 16.53 12.77 16.16
N THR A 184 17.32 13.76 15.75
CA THR A 184 18.80 13.70 15.83
C THR A 184 19.28 13.41 17.27
N PRO A 185 18.74 14.01 18.36
CA PRO A 185 19.17 13.73 19.72
C PRO A 185 19.03 12.28 20.18
N LEU A 186 18.17 11.53 19.51
CA LEU A 186 17.95 10.09 19.72
C LEU A 186 19.21 9.26 19.44
N TYR A 187 20.02 9.69 18.50
CA TYR A 187 21.24 8.98 18.05
C TYR A 187 22.51 9.50 18.68
N ASP A 188 22.45 10.62 19.40
CA ASP A 188 23.62 11.24 20.08
C ASP A 188 23.91 10.59 21.45
N GLY A 189 23.19 9.56 21.85
CA GLY A 189 23.36 8.88 23.15
C GLY A 189 22.91 9.72 24.34
N ARG A 190 22.14 10.78 24.10
CA ARG A 190 21.62 11.68 25.18
C ARG A 190 20.35 11.18 25.85
N ILE A 191 19.75 10.12 25.27
CA ILE A 191 18.44 9.61 25.66
C ILE A 191 18.58 8.14 26.04
N ASP A 192 18.18 7.80 27.29
CA ASP A 192 18.30 6.43 27.83
C ASP A 192 17.42 5.43 27.09
N ARG A 193 16.25 5.90 26.56
CA ARG A 193 15.25 5.07 25.88
C ARG A 193 14.90 5.62 24.51
N PRO A 194 15.76 5.40 23.52
CA PRO A 194 15.63 6.04 22.20
C PRO A 194 14.34 5.66 21.44
N VAL A 195 13.91 4.41 21.49
CA VAL A 195 12.72 3.94 20.76
C VAL A 195 11.44 4.57 21.34
N GLU A 196 11.31 4.60 22.67
CA GLU A 196 10.15 5.19 23.34
C GLU A 196 10.06 6.69 23.08
N TYR A 197 11.19 7.39 23.14
CA TYR A 197 11.26 8.82 22.79
C TYR A 197 10.83 9.06 21.35
N GLY A 198 11.33 8.28 20.38
CA GLY A 198 10.98 8.40 18.97
C GLY A 198 9.48 8.22 18.72
N ILE A 199 8.86 7.23 19.39
CA ILE A 199 7.42 6.99 19.35
C ILE A 199 6.67 8.20 19.91
N LEU A 200 7.05 8.68 21.09
CA LEU A 200 6.36 9.78 21.77
C LEU A 200 6.43 11.08 20.95
N ILE A 201 7.62 11.41 20.42
CA ILE A 201 7.82 12.63 19.63
C ILE A 201 7.06 12.61 18.31
N THR A 202 7.03 11.45 17.62
CA THR A 202 6.27 11.31 16.35
C THR A 202 4.77 11.30 16.60
N PHE A 203 4.32 10.78 17.74
CA PHE A 203 2.92 10.85 18.17
C PHE A 203 2.50 12.29 18.52
N GLY A 204 3.35 13.01 19.25
CA GLY A 204 3.15 14.44 19.52
C GLY A 204 3.10 15.27 18.22
N LEU A 205 3.98 14.95 17.26
CA LEU A 205 3.93 15.56 15.94
C LEU A 205 2.61 15.28 15.23
N ALA A 206 2.10 14.05 15.28
CA ALA A 206 0.84 13.68 14.63
C ALA A 206 -0.31 14.57 15.15
N PHE A 207 -0.48 14.68 16.46
CA PHE A 207 -1.51 15.55 17.04
C PHE A 207 -1.30 17.01 16.67
N THR A 208 -0.07 17.50 16.77
CA THR A 208 0.25 18.88 16.42
C THR A 208 -0.15 19.19 14.98
N MET A 209 0.22 18.33 14.03
CA MET A 209 -0.13 18.49 12.61
C MET A 209 -1.64 18.48 12.39
N GLN A 210 -2.35 17.51 12.99
CA GLN A 210 -3.79 17.37 12.85
C GLN A 210 -4.55 18.59 13.38
N TYR A 211 -4.25 18.99 14.62
CA TYR A 211 -4.94 20.14 15.25
C TYR A 211 -4.53 21.48 14.63
N PHE A 212 -3.28 21.61 14.17
CA PHE A 212 -2.84 22.79 13.44
C PHE A 212 -3.62 22.99 12.14
N VAL A 213 -3.79 21.93 11.36
CA VAL A 213 -4.59 21.98 10.13
C VAL A 213 -6.07 22.26 10.44
N GLN A 214 -6.60 21.67 11.49
CA GLN A 214 -7.98 21.94 11.93
C GLN A 214 -8.18 23.37 12.39
N ALA A 215 -7.21 23.96 13.08
CA ALA A 215 -7.29 25.35 13.55
C ALA A 215 -7.25 26.36 12.39
N ILE A 216 -6.47 26.10 11.34
CA ILE A 216 -6.35 27.00 10.18
C ILE A 216 -7.46 26.74 9.16
N GLY A 217 -7.74 25.48 8.86
CA GLY A 217 -8.62 25.07 7.76
C GLY A 217 -10.04 24.74 8.18
N GLY A 218 -10.29 24.65 9.49
CA GLY A 218 -11.58 24.20 10.03
C GLY A 218 -11.75 22.68 9.91
N ALA A 219 -12.90 22.21 10.38
CA ALA A 219 -13.27 20.79 10.37
C ALA A 219 -14.10 20.39 9.13
N ASN A 220 -14.38 21.31 8.22
CA ASN A 220 -15.22 21.05 7.06
C ASN A 220 -14.48 20.24 6.01
N PRO A 221 -15.18 19.29 5.34
CA PRO A 221 -14.59 18.52 4.27
C PRO A 221 -14.27 19.41 3.06
N VAL A 222 -13.05 19.30 2.56
CA VAL A 222 -12.59 20.01 1.36
C VAL A 222 -12.33 19.04 0.22
N LYS A 223 -12.34 19.52 -1.02
CA LYS A 223 -12.03 18.73 -2.22
C LYS A 223 -11.23 19.56 -3.20
N ALA A 224 -10.12 19.02 -3.66
CA ALA A 224 -9.28 19.69 -4.65
C ALA A 224 -9.81 19.49 -6.08
N ARG A 225 -9.38 20.37 -6.98
CA ARG A 225 -9.68 20.30 -8.41
C ARG A 225 -9.03 19.05 -9.02
N ARG A 226 -9.68 18.46 -10.04
CA ARG A 226 -9.15 17.28 -10.75
C ARG A 226 -7.87 17.62 -11.52
N PHE A 227 -6.94 16.67 -11.62
CA PHE A 227 -5.68 16.82 -12.37
C PHE A 227 -5.95 17.01 -13.86
N PHE A 228 -6.78 16.15 -14.41
CA PHE A 228 -7.14 16.15 -15.81
C PHE A 228 -8.66 15.98 -15.93
N ASP A 229 -9.30 16.88 -16.62
CA ASP A 229 -10.62 16.63 -17.19
C ASP A 229 -10.37 15.92 -18.51
N PHE A 230 -10.37 14.59 -18.51
CA PHE A 230 -10.33 13.85 -19.76
C PHE A 230 -11.54 14.25 -20.62
N PRO A 231 -11.31 14.70 -21.86
CA PRO A 231 -12.40 15.02 -22.76
C PRO A 231 -13.29 13.79 -22.90
N ARG A 232 -14.61 14.00 -22.91
CA ARG A 232 -15.58 12.92 -23.17
C ARG A 232 -15.33 12.42 -24.59
N ILE A 233 -14.55 11.36 -24.73
CA ILE A 233 -14.41 10.70 -26.03
C ILE A 233 -15.69 9.89 -26.21
N ARG A 234 -16.68 10.51 -26.84
CA ARG A 234 -17.81 9.81 -27.46
C ARG A 234 -17.25 9.22 -28.75
N LEU A 235 -16.93 7.95 -28.74
CA LEU A 235 -16.73 7.23 -29.98
C LEU A 235 -18.10 6.86 -30.53
N PRO A 236 -18.35 7.12 -31.81
CA PRO A 236 -19.60 6.72 -32.45
C PRO A 236 -19.71 5.20 -32.43
N ASP A 237 -20.90 4.70 -32.16
CA ASP A 237 -21.37 3.32 -32.22
C ASP A 237 -20.36 2.31 -32.77
N ALA A 238 -19.36 1.95 -32.01
CA ALA A 238 -18.38 1.01 -32.47
C ALA A 238 -18.58 -0.31 -31.73
N ALA A 239 -18.78 -1.31 -32.50
CA ALA A 239 -18.72 -2.71 -32.12
C ALA A 239 -17.30 -3.15 -31.65
N ASP A 240 -16.46 -2.20 -31.22
CA ASP A 240 -15.09 -2.50 -30.79
C ASP A 240 -15.01 -2.62 -29.25
N PRO A 241 -14.91 -3.86 -28.71
CA PRO A 241 -14.87 -4.11 -27.28
C PRO A 241 -13.58 -3.61 -26.57
N TRP A 242 -12.65 -3.07 -27.33
CA TRP A 242 -11.33 -2.64 -26.83
C TRP A 242 -11.21 -1.17 -26.48
N LEU A 243 -12.28 -0.38 -26.67
CA LEU A 243 -12.21 1.05 -26.50
C LEU A 243 -12.54 1.49 -25.07
N ILE A 244 -11.67 2.37 -24.54
CA ILE A 244 -11.86 3.04 -23.26
C ILE A 244 -12.88 4.15 -23.46
N LYS A 245 -14.08 3.99 -22.91
CA LYS A 245 -15.10 5.06 -22.88
C LYS A 245 -14.95 5.89 -21.63
N THR A 246 -14.99 7.20 -21.75
CA THR A 246 -14.96 8.13 -20.62
C THR A 246 -16.34 8.78 -20.48
N SER A 247 -17.10 8.39 -19.46
CA SER A 247 -18.42 8.93 -19.15
C SER A 247 -18.45 9.55 -17.77
N ARG A 248 -18.95 10.80 -17.66
CA ARG A 248 -19.20 11.51 -16.38
C ARG A 248 -18.05 11.47 -15.35
N GLY A 249 -16.79 11.38 -15.80
CA GLY A 249 -15.63 11.34 -14.92
C GLY A 249 -15.23 9.94 -14.47
N ASN A 250 -15.79 8.89 -15.04
CA ASN A 250 -15.38 7.50 -14.91
C ASN A 250 -14.85 6.98 -16.23
N MET A 251 -13.83 6.13 -16.17
CA MET A 251 -13.38 5.32 -17.31
C MET A 251 -14.13 3.99 -17.27
N GLU A 252 -14.75 3.64 -18.38
CA GLU A 252 -15.37 2.33 -18.58
C GLU A 252 -14.45 1.51 -19.48
N LEU A 253 -13.91 0.43 -18.91
CA LEU A 253 -13.08 -0.53 -19.62
C LEU A 253 -13.95 -1.73 -20.01
N PHE A 254 -13.93 -2.13 -21.29
CA PHE A 254 -14.68 -3.29 -21.80
C PHE A 254 -16.19 -3.23 -21.50
N ASP A 255 -16.79 -2.05 -21.45
CA ASP A 255 -18.19 -1.82 -21.09
C ASP A 255 -18.64 -2.41 -19.73
N THR A 256 -17.71 -2.99 -18.96
CA THR A 256 -18.00 -3.74 -17.72
C THR A 256 -17.33 -3.14 -16.49
N ILE A 257 -16.14 -2.54 -16.63
CA ILE A 257 -15.35 -2.08 -15.49
C ILE A 257 -15.38 -0.56 -15.42
N SER A 258 -16.02 -0.01 -14.38
CA SER A 258 -16.07 1.43 -14.14
C SER A 258 -15.01 1.86 -13.13
N ILE A 259 -14.08 2.72 -13.55
CA ILE A 259 -12.98 3.27 -12.75
C ILE A 259 -13.11 4.78 -12.67
N SER A 260 -13.00 5.34 -11.47
CA SER A 260 -12.95 6.80 -11.29
C SER A 260 -11.65 7.38 -11.83
N ASN A 261 -11.73 8.34 -12.78
CA ASN A 261 -10.57 8.98 -13.38
C ASN A 261 -9.53 9.51 -12.38
N PRO A 262 -9.92 10.23 -11.30
CA PRO A 262 -8.95 10.70 -10.32
C PRO A 262 -8.17 9.57 -9.64
N ARG A 263 -8.82 8.43 -9.37
CA ARG A 263 -8.17 7.26 -8.75
C ARG A 263 -7.19 6.60 -9.70
N PHE A 264 -7.56 6.47 -10.97
CA PHE A 264 -6.68 5.90 -12.00
C PHE A 264 -5.41 6.74 -12.17
N VAL A 265 -5.57 8.06 -12.30
CA VAL A 265 -4.42 8.99 -12.39
C VAL A 265 -3.54 8.91 -11.16
N ALA A 266 -4.13 8.84 -9.97
CA ALA A 266 -3.38 8.67 -8.71
C ALA A 266 -2.57 7.36 -8.69
N ALA A 267 -3.14 6.26 -9.18
CA ALA A 267 -2.43 4.98 -9.27
C ALA A 267 -1.26 5.04 -10.27
N VAL A 268 -1.46 5.64 -11.43
CA VAL A 268 -0.38 5.82 -12.44
C VAL A 268 0.76 6.65 -11.86
N ILE A 269 0.45 7.78 -11.22
CA ILE A 269 1.46 8.60 -10.55
C ILE A 269 2.18 7.79 -9.47
N SER A 270 1.46 7.01 -8.67
CA SER A 270 2.03 6.16 -7.62
C SER A 270 2.99 5.11 -8.16
N ILE A 271 2.65 4.48 -9.30
CA ILE A 271 3.53 3.51 -9.98
C ILE A 271 4.80 4.21 -10.51
N LEU A 272 4.66 5.37 -11.14
CA LEU A 272 5.80 6.12 -11.64
C LEU A 272 6.75 6.53 -10.50
N VAL A 273 6.19 7.00 -9.39
CA VAL A 273 6.98 7.38 -8.20
C VAL A 273 7.63 6.16 -7.56
N LEU A 274 6.94 5.01 -7.54
CA LEU A 274 7.52 3.75 -7.09
C LEU A 274 8.78 3.40 -7.90
N PHE A 275 8.68 3.42 -9.24
CA PHE A 275 9.82 3.14 -10.09
C PHE A 275 10.94 4.17 -9.90
N ALA A 276 10.61 5.45 -9.77
CA ALA A 276 11.58 6.51 -9.49
C ALA A 276 12.29 6.30 -8.16
N LEU A 277 11.55 5.92 -7.11
CA LEU A 277 12.10 5.61 -5.78
C LEU A 277 13.02 4.37 -5.84
N LEU A 278 12.60 3.31 -6.50
CA LEU A 278 13.43 2.12 -6.67
C LEU A 278 14.71 2.45 -7.46
N TYR A 279 14.58 3.20 -8.56
CA TYR A 279 15.72 3.66 -9.32
C TYR A 279 16.66 4.50 -8.44
N PHE A 280 16.14 5.45 -7.67
CA PHE A 280 16.90 6.26 -6.73
C PHE A 280 17.65 5.39 -5.72
N LEU A 281 16.99 4.45 -5.06
CA LEU A 281 17.57 3.60 -4.02
C LEU A 281 18.62 2.62 -4.57
N TYR A 282 18.44 2.08 -5.79
CA TYR A 282 19.35 1.07 -6.33
C TYR A 282 20.45 1.62 -7.20
N ARG A 283 20.23 2.76 -7.87
CA ARG A 283 21.16 3.29 -8.87
C ARG A 283 21.94 4.50 -8.40
N THR A 284 21.40 5.35 -7.49
CA THR A 284 22.10 6.55 -7.05
C THR A 284 23.06 6.27 -5.90
N TRP A 285 24.08 7.13 -5.76
CA TRP A 285 25.04 7.01 -4.66
C TRP A 285 24.36 7.22 -3.29
N THR A 286 23.51 8.23 -3.18
CA THR A 286 22.71 8.49 -1.96
C THR A 286 21.80 7.33 -1.59
N GLY A 287 21.15 6.68 -2.56
CA GLY A 287 20.35 5.49 -2.32
C GLY A 287 21.17 4.31 -1.82
N LYS A 288 22.41 4.13 -2.37
CA LYS A 288 23.35 3.12 -1.87
C LYS A 288 23.80 3.43 -0.44
N ALA A 289 24.08 4.71 -0.14
CA ALA A 289 24.45 5.14 1.21
C ALA A 289 23.31 4.92 2.23
N LEU A 290 22.05 5.22 1.86
CA LEU A 290 20.89 4.91 2.68
C LEU A 290 20.79 3.42 3.02
N ARG A 291 20.97 2.54 2.04
CA ARG A 291 20.95 1.09 2.24
C ARG A 291 22.16 0.59 3.06
N ALA A 292 23.32 1.19 2.90
CA ALA A 292 24.48 0.84 3.72
C ALA A 292 24.22 1.15 5.21
N VAL A 293 23.67 2.34 5.51
CA VAL A 293 23.31 2.73 6.89
C VAL A 293 22.21 1.83 7.47
N SER A 294 21.27 1.34 6.63
CA SER A 294 20.22 0.42 7.09
C SER A 294 20.73 -0.99 7.41
N GLN A 295 21.84 -1.41 6.82
CA GLN A 295 22.47 -2.71 7.06
C GLN A 295 23.39 -2.68 8.28
N ASP A 296 24.30 -1.73 8.30
CA ASP A 296 25.25 -1.55 9.41
C ASP A 296 25.64 -0.08 9.52
N ARG A 297 25.23 0.56 10.60
CA ARG A 297 25.47 1.99 10.85
C ARG A 297 26.93 2.28 11.16
N GLU A 298 27.60 1.38 11.90
CA GLU A 298 28.99 1.56 12.30
C GLU A 298 29.92 1.38 11.10
N ALA A 299 29.72 0.30 10.33
CA ALA A 299 30.48 0.05 9.11
C ALA A 299 30.30 1.18 8.08
N ALA A 300 29.08 1.71 7.92
CA ALA A 300 28.82 2.84 7.05
C ALA A 300 29.58 4.11 7.49
N THR A 301 29.68 4.34 8.80
CA THR A 301 30.45 5.47 9.36
C THR A 301 31.94 5.34 9.07
N ILE A 302 32.50 4.15 9.23
CA ILE A 302 33.90 3.85 8.90
C ILE A 302 34.18 4.07 7.39
N ALA A 303 33.19 3.74 6.55
CA ALA A 303 33.27 4.01 5.11
C ALA A 303 33.05 5.48 4.71
N GLY A 304 32.93 6.39 5.69
CA GLY A 304 32.80 7.84 5.46
C GLY A 304 31.38 8.33 5.17
N ILE A 305 30.36 7.47 5.36
CA ILE A 305 28.95 7.85 5.21
C ILE A 305 28.47 8.45 6.54
N ASN A 306 27.88 9.65 6.48
CA ASN A 306 27.32 10.30 7.67
C ASN A 306 25.91 9.81 7.97
N PRO A 307 25.67 9.02 9.07
CA PRO A 307 24.37 8.44 9.37
C PRO A 307 23.29 9.51 9.66
N HIS A 308 23.67 10.62 10.30
CA HIS A 308 22.69 11.69 10.62
C HIS A 308 22.08 12.30 9.35
N LYS A 309 22.91 12.54 8.32
CA LYS A 309 22.40 13.02 7.02
C LYS A 309 21.50 11.99 6.35
N MET A 310 21.80 10.72 6.48
CA MET A 310 20.99 9.64 5.91
C MET A 310 19.67 9.48 6.65
N ASN A 311 19.66 9.61 7.98
CA ASN A 311 18.43 9.61 8.79
C ASN A 311 17.49 10.75 8.36
N MET A 312 18.05 11.99 8.29
CA MET A 312 17.30 13.16 7.87
C MET A 312 16.69 12.97 6.46
N LEU A 313 17.48 12.44 5.53
CA LEU A 313 17.03 12.20 4.18
C LEU A 313 15.93 11.10 4.13
N ALA A 314 16.09 10.04 4.91
CA ALA A 314 15.12 8.96 4.99
C ALA A 314 13.77 9.41 5.54
N PHE A 315 13.78 10.20 6.62
CA PHE A 315 12.56 10.73 7.22
C PHE A 315 11.88 11.74 6.28
N ALA A 316 12.65 12.62 5.66
CA ALA A 316 12.15 13.59 4.69
C ALA A 316 11.54 12.92 3.45
N LEU A 317 12.22 11.93 2.87
CA LEU A 317 11.72 11.16 1.72
C LEU A 317 10.47 10.34 2.09
N GLY A 318 10.48 9.67 3.23
CA GLY A 318 9.34 8.88 3.69
C GLY A 318 8.10 9.75 3.91
N GLY A 319 8.25 10.90 4.58
CA GLY A 319 7.18 11.90 4.76
C GLY A 319 6.69 12.48 3.43
N MET A 320 7.59 12.79 2.51
CA MET A 320 7.26 13.26 1.16
C MET A 320 6.44 12.22 0.38
N ILE A 321 6.80 10.95 0.44
CA ILE A 321 6.08 9.88 -0.25
C ILE A 321 4.68 9.70 0.33
N ALA A 322 4.54 9.77 1.66
CA ALA A 322 3.23 9.77 2.31
C ALA A 322 2.38 10.96 1.86
N ALA A 323 2.96 12.15 1.86
CA ALA A 323 2.29 13.37 1.41
C ALA A 323 1.88 13.30 -0.07
N LEU A 324 2.73 12.75 -0.93
CA LEU A 324 2.42 12.53 -2.34
C LEU A 324 1.22 11.59 -2.52
N SER A 325 1.16 10.51 -1.74
CA SER A 325 0.01 9.59 -1.76
C SER A 325 -1.29 10.32 -1.40
N GLY A 326 -1.27 11.21 -0.40
CA GLY A 326 -2.41 12.07 -0.04
C GLY A 326 -2.72 13.13 -1.09
N ALA A 327 -1.69 13.79 -1.60
CA ALA A 327 -1.80 14.81 -2.64
C ALA A 327 -2.48 14.30 -3.91
N THR A 328 -2.28 13.04 -4.26
CA THR A 328 -2.92 12.43 -5.43
C THR A 328 -4.37 12.02 -5.17
N LEU A 329 -4.72 11.66 -3.91
CA LEU A 329 -6.06 11.18 -3.55
C LEU A 329 -7.05 12.27 -3.14
N VAL A 330 -6.60 13.48 -2.81
CA VAL A 330 -7.48 14.59 -2.39
C VAL A 330 -8.53 14.97 -3.44
N GLN A 331 -8.32 14.62 -4.69
CA GLN A 331 -9.27 14.85 -5.79
C GLN A 331 -10.36 13.78 -5.87
N ALA A 332 -10.07 12.59 -5.37
CA ALA A 332 -10.98 11.45 -5.42
C ALA A 332 -11.92 11.37 -4.21
N PHE A 333 -11.47 11.88 -3.06
CA PHE A 333 -12.19 11.79 -1.79
C PHE A 333 -12.38 13.16 -1.15
N SER A 334 -13.38 13.26 -0.28
CA SER A 334 -13.54 14.40 0.62
C SER A 334 -12.42 14.37 1.66
N TRP A 335 -11.75 15.49 1.86
CA TRP A 335 -10.55 15.61 2.67
C TRP A 335 -10.82 16.32 3.97
N LEU A 336 -10.51 15.68 5.08
CA LEU A 336 -10.72 16.14 6.45
C LEU A 336 -9.40 16.12 7.22
N PRO A 337 -9.25 16.90 8.28
CA PRO A 337 -8.04 16.83 9.13
C PRO A 337 -7.76 15.45 9.72
N GLN A 338 -8.77 14.59 9.88
CA GLN A 338 -8.62 13.24 10.43
C GLN A 338 -8.39 12.16 9.35
N VAL A 339 -8.29 12.52 8.08
CA VAL A 339 -8.22 11.55 6.97
C VAL A 339 -6.97 10.66 7.02
N GLY A 340 -5.92 11.08 7.73
CA GLY A 340 -4.64 10.37 7.82
C GLY A 340 -4.68 9.07 8.63
N ALA A 341 -5.58 8.94 9.60
CA ALA A 341 -5.59 7.84 10.56
C ALA A 341 -5.79 6.45 9.91
N ILE A 342 -6.78 6.32 9.01
CA ILE A 342 -7.09 5.05 8.34
C ILE A 342 -5.96 4.62 7.38
N PRO A 343 -5.45 5.48 6.47
CA PRO A 343 -4.32 5.15 5.63
C PRO A 343 -3.04 4.80 6.40
N ALA A 344 -2.76 5.49 7.52
CA ALA A 344 -1.63 5.17 8.38
C ALA A 344 -1.71 3.74 8.92
N MET A 345 -2.86 3.37 9.46
CA MET A 345 -3.09 2.01 9.99
C MET A 345 -2.96 0.95 8.89
N ARG A 346 -3.54 1.19 7.72
CA ARG A 346 -3.42 0.27 6.57
C ARG A 346 -1.98 0.13 6.08
N SER A 347 -1.25 1.23 5.97
CA SER A 347 0.15 1.23 5.58
C SER A 347 1.01 0.49 6.60
N PHE A 348 0.74 0.64 7.89
CA PHE A 348 1.42 -0.11 8.94
C PHE A 348 1.18 -1.61 8.81
N VAL A 349 -0.06 -2.04 8.58
CA VAL A 349 -0.39 -3.45 8.33
C VAL A 349 0.35 -3.98 7.10
N ILE A 350 0.40 -3.22 6.01
CA ILE A 350 1.13 -3.61 4.78
C ILE A 350 2.63 -3.79 5.08
N VAL A 351 3.24 -2.88 5.86
CA VAL A 351 4.66 -2.96 6.24
C VAL A 351 4.94 -4.17 7.12
N VAL A 352 4.07 -4.46 8.09
CA VAL A 352 4.21 -5.62 8.96
C VAL A 352 4.08 -6.92 8.17
N LEU A 353 3.07 -7.02 7.29
CA LEU A 353 2.87 -8.19 6.43
C LEU A 353 3.99 -8.37 5.39
N GLY A 354 4.54 -7.26 4.88
CA GLY A 354 5.65 -7.27 3.92
C GLY A 354 7.02 -7.53 4.54
N GLY A 355 7.11 -7.52 5.87
CA GLY A 355 8.35 -7.60 6.64
C GLY A 355 8.94 -6.23 6.94
N LEU A 356 9.07 -5.94 8.24
CA LEU A 356 9.63 -4.68 8.74
C LEU A 356 11.08 -4.50 8.24
N GLY A 357 11.31 -3.42 7.49
CA GLY A 357 12.64 -3.08 6.95
C GLY A 357 12.96 -3.65 5.55
N SER A 358 12.09 -4.49 4.97
CA SER A 358 12.25 -5.01 3.61
C SER A 358 11.49 -4.13 2.62
N LEU A 359 12.20 -3.28 1.86
CA LEU A 359 11.61 -2.41 0.84
C LEU A 359 10.87 -3.20 -0.26
N PRO A 360 11.43 -4.30 -0.83
CA PRO A 360 10.70 -5.13 -1.79
C PRO A 360 9.54 -5.87 -1.14
N GLY A 361 9.70 -6.29 0.13
CA GLY A 361 8.69 -7.00 0.89
C GLY A 361 7.45 -6.16 1.17
N ALA A 362 7.61 -4.90 1.55
CA ALA A 362 6.51 -3.99 1.81
C ALA A 362 5.62 -3.75 0.58
N PHE A 363 6.20 -3.80 -0.62
CA PHE A 363 5.42 -3.63 -1.86
C PHE A 363 4.76 -4.92 -2.34
N ILE A 364 5.44 -6.06 -2.21
CA ILE A 364 4.96 -7.36 -2.72
C ILE A 364 4.27 -8.19 -1.62
N GLY A 365 4.43 -7.81 -0.35
CA GLY A 365 3.95 -8.60 0.80
C GLY A 365 4.73 -9.91 0.99
N ARG A 366 5.94 -9.98 0.47
CA ARG A 366 6.80 -11.17 0.57
C ARG A 366 7.88 -10.94 1.62
N SER A 367 7.86 -11.75 2.66
CA SER A 367 9.02 -11.92 3.54
C SER A 367 10.06 -12.79 2.83
N GLU A 368 11.18 -12.23 2.42
CA GLU A 368 12.39 -13.01 2.26
C GLU A 368 13.04 -13.08 3.62
N GLU A 369 12.88 -14.22 4.31
CA GLU A 369 13.71 -14.60 5.43
C GLU A 369 15.13 -14.89 4.91
N ARG A 370 16.10 -14.22 5.50
CA ARG A 370 17.44 -14.72 5.69
C ARG A 370 17.64 -15.09 7.15
#